data_1600a9e85da8aa625d63039c063a6db6
#
_entry.id   1600a9e85da8aa625d63039c063a6db6
#
_cell.length_a   1.000
_cell.length_b   1.000
_cell.length_c   1.000
_cell.angle_alpha   90.00
_cell.angle_beta   90.00
_cell.angle_gamma   90.00
#
_symmetry.space_group_name_H-M   'P 1'
#
loop_
_entity.id
_entity.type
_entity.pdbx_description
1 polymer ?
#
loop_
_entity_poly.entity_id
_entity_poly.type
_entity_poly.pdbx_seq_one_letter_code
_entity_poly.pdbx_strand_id
1 'polypeptide(L)'
;GNANMFSVKDREKLLKTHLTHKSPQEIVAPTYKKVAHLNDIAKMQYIDTNFWLQGDILLKADKMSMAHCLESRVPFLDVEVFKYAKTLPIDFRCNEEATKRAFRIAAKRHIPEKTANKKKLGFPVPIRVWLKEDKYYNKVLNTLTSDAAKKFFNTDILVKLMEDHRAGKADNSRRIWTVYVFLVWYNVYFETEDFKPINSEWIKNRIKTA
;
A
#
# COMPACT_ATOMS: atom_id res chain seq x y z
N GLY A 1 10.76 -2.29 -4.61
CA GLY A 1 9.59 -2.41 -3.76
C GLY A 1 8.31 -2.59 -4.57
N ASN A 2 7.27 -3.07 -3.92
CA ASN A 2 5.96 -3.36 -4.56
C ASN A 2 5.21 -2.10 -5.07
N ALA A 3 5.70 -0.92 -4.79
CA ALA A 3 5.04 0.35 -5.14
C ALA A 3 5.30 0.81 -6.59
N ASN A 4 6.28 0.26 -7.28
CA ASN A 4 6.59 0.67 -8.65
C ASN A 4 5.79 -0.14 -9.66
N MET A 5 4.51 0.16 -9.80
CA MET A 5 3.59 -0.54 -10.71
C MET A 5 3.75 -0.10 -12.17
N PHE A 6 4.12 1.15 -12.39
CA PHE A 6 4.31 1.73 -13.72
C PHE A 6 5.73 2.32 -13.82
N SER A 7 6.44 1.99 -14.89
CA SER A 7 7.70 2.68 -15.22
C SER A 7 7.45 4.16 -15.51
N VAL A 8 8.50 4.97 -15.54
CA VAL A 8 8.37 6.40 -15.91
C VAL A 8 7.73 6.53 -17.29
N LYS A 9 8.21 5.76 -18.27
CA LYS A 9 7.66 5.75 -19.65
C LYS A 9 6.20 5.32 -19.70
N ASP A 10 5.80 4.33 -18.87
CA ASP A 10 4.39 3.90 -18.83
C ASP A 10 3.50 4.99 -18.22
N ARG A 11 3.99 5.70 -17.20
CA ARG A 11 3.23 6.80 -16.57
C ARG A 11 3.04 7.97 -17.54
N GLU A 12 4.08 8.35 -18.29
CA GLU A 12 4.00 9.41 -19.30
C GLU A 12 2.97 9.12 -20.38
N LYS A 13 2.83 7.85 -20.78
CA LYS A 13 1.81 7.43 -21.75
C LYS A 13 0.42 7.36 -21.16
N LEU A 14 0.33 6.93 -19.90
CA LEU A 14 -0.94 6.69 -19.20
C LEU A 14 -1.61 7.98 -18.74
N LEU A 15 -0.84 8.93 -18.22
CA LEU A 15 -1.35 10.19 -17.70
C LEU A 15 -1.56 11.22 -18.82
N LYS A 16 -2.71 11.88 -18.82
CA LYS A 16 -3.01 12.97 -19.75
C LYS A 16 -2.26 14.27 -19.45
N THR A 17 -1.93 14.46 -18.17
CA THR A 17 -1.25 15.67 -17.71
C THR A 17 0.13 15.33 -17.21
N HIS A 18 1.14 16.05 -17.70
CA HIS A 18 2.48 15.99 -17.14
C HIS A 18 2.47 16.68 -15.77
N LEU A 19 2.52 15.87 -14.71
CA LEU A 19 2.62 16.38 -13.35
C LEU A 19 4.09 16.63 -13.01
N THR A 20 4.41 17.85 -12.66
CA THR A 20 5.69 18.17 -12.03
C THR A 20 5.66 17.65 -10.61
N HIS A 21 6.36 16.58 -10.33
CA HIS A 21 6.43 15.99 -9.00
C HIS A 21 7.85 15.55 -8.67
N LYS A 22 8.16 15.54 -7.40
CA LYS A 22 9.41 14.94 -6.92
C LYS A 22 9.42 13.44 -7.23
N SER A 23 10.53 12.93 -7.68
CA SER A 23 10.72 11.49 -7.82
C SER A 23 10.64 10.78 -6.46
N PRO A 24 10.30 9.49 -6.39
CA PRO A 24 10.38 8.71 -5.16
C PRO A 24 11.75 8.81 -4.47
N GLN A 25 12.81 8.88 -5.25
CA GLN A 25 14.18 9.05 -4.76
C GLN A 25 14.36 10.40 -4.06
N GLU A 26 13.87 11.49 -4.65
CA GLU A 26 13.94 12.83 -4.04
C GLU A 26 13.10 12.92 -2.76
N ILE A 27 11.95 12.24 -2.70
CA ILE A 27 11.10 12.19 -1.50
C ILE A 27 11.82 11.46 -0.37
N VAL A 28 12.47 10.34 -0.66
CA VAL A 28 13.13 9.48 0.34
C VAL A 28 14.51 10.00 0.72
N ALA A 29 15.21 10.73 -0.16
CA ALA A 29 16.59 11.17 0.02
C ALA A 29 16.88 11.87 1.37
N PRO A 30 16.05 12.80 1.88
CA PRO A 30 16.32 13.44 3.17
C PRO A 30 16.31 12.45 4.33
N THR A 31 15.40 11.46 4.29
CA THR A 31 15.30 10.42 5.31
C THR A 31 16.45 9.42 5.19
N TYR A 32 16.80 9.04 3.97
CA TYR A 32 17.93 8.15 3.70
C TYR A 32 19.26 8.77 4.16
N LYS A 33 19.44 10.09 3.96
CA LYS A 33 20.64 10.82 4.37
C LYS A 33 20.89 10.76 5.88
N LYS A 34 19.83 10.75 6.70
CA LYS A 34 19.95 10.64 8.18
C LYS A 34 20.61 9.34 8.63
N VAL A 35 20.51 8.29 7.86
CA VAL A 35 21.01 6.94 8.17
C VAL A 35 22.09 6.46 7.21
N ALA A 36 22.73 7.38 6.48
CA ALA A 36 23.75 7.06 5.48
C ALA A 36 24.93 6.25 6.06
N HIS A 37 25.22 6.42 7.34
CA HIS A 37 26.28 5.72 8.08
C HIS A 37 25.95 4.27 8.45
N LEU A 38 24.70 3.85 8.33
CA LEU A 38 24.27 2.50 8.65
C LEU A 38 24.51 1.55 7.47
N ASN A 39 24.45 0.24 7.73
CA ASN A 39 24.44 -0.77 6.67
C ASN A 39 23.12 -0.76 5.89
N ASP A 40 23.10 -1.39 4.73
CA ASP A 40 21.97 -1.29 3.80
C ASP A 40 20.68 -1.89 4.36
N ILE A 41 20.74 -2.97 5.13
CA ILE A 41 19.57 -3.57 5.78
C ILE A 41 18.95 -2.59 6.77
N ALA A 42 19.77 -1.96 7.62
CA ALA A 42 19.28 -0.99 8.59
C ALA A 42 18.71 0.27 7.91
N LYS A 43 19.34 0.74 6.80
CA LYS A 43 18.80 1.83 5.97
C LYS A 43 17.42 1.49 5.43
N MET A 44 17.26 0.29 4.83
CA MET A 44 15.97 -0.18 4.31
C MET A 44 14.92 -0.27 5.41
N GLN A 45 15.25 -0.86 6.58
CA GLN A 45 14.34 -0.93 7.72
C GLN A 45 13.93 0.45 8.21
N TYR A 46 14.83 1.41 8.25
CA TYR A 46 14.55 2.78 8.65
C TYR A 46 13.58 3.47 7.67
N ILE A 47 13.79 3.29 6.38
CA ILE A 47 12.91 3.82 5.33
C ILE A 47 11.51 3.18 5.43
N ASP A 48 11.43 1.86 5.54
CA ASP A 48 10.16 1.16 5.66
C ASP A 48 9.39 1.59 6.91
N THR A 49 10.06 1.81 8.03
CA THR A 49 9.44 2.29 9.27
C THR A 49 8.86 3.70 9.12
N ASN A 50 9.56 4.59 8.41
CA ASN A 50 9.12 5.99 8.27
C ASN A 50 8.10 6.23 7.16
N PHE A 51 8.03 5.38 6.15
CA PHE A 51 7.12 5.57 5.02
C PHE A 51 6.05 4.47 4.94
N TRP A 52 6.47 3.23 4.74
CA TRP A 52 5.53 2.16 4.48
C TRP A 52 4.75 1.73 5.71
N LEU A 53 5.43 1.54 6.84
CA LEU A 53 4.77 1.11 8.08
C LEU A 53 3.71 2.11 8.52
N GLN A 54 4.04 3.39 8.56
CA GLN A 54 3.11 4.44 8.99
C GLN A 54 2.08 4.78 7.91
N GLY A 55 2.52 5.02 6.67
CA GLY A 55 1.70 5.54 5.60
C GLY A 55 0.79 4.52 4.90
N ASP A 56 1.08 3.22 5.01
CA ASP A 56 0.26 2.15 4.43
C ASP A 56 -0.24 1.16 5.49
N ILE A 57 0.67 0.45 6.16
CA ILE A 57 0.30 -0.71 6.98
C ILE A 57 -0.54 -0.30 8.19
N LEU A 58 -0.05 0.64 9.01
CA LEU A 58 -0.75 1.06 10.22
C LEU A 58 -2.00 1.87 9.90
N LEU A 59 -1.91 2.78 8.93
CA LEU A 59 -3.05 3.58 8.49
C LEU A 59 -4.19 2.70 7.98
N LYS A 60 -3.88 1.70 7.16
CA LYS A 60 -4.87 0.74 6.66
C LYS A 60 -5.42 -0.13 7.79
N ALA A 61 -4.57 -0.68 8.65
CA ALA A 61 -5.00 -1.53 9.76
C ALA A 61 -5.97 -0.79 10.69
N ASP A 62 -5.62 0.44 11.07
CA ASP A 62 -6.46 1.28 11.92
C ASP A 62 -7.80 1.61 11.25
N LYS A 63 -7.78 2.17 10.04
CA LYS A 63 -9.02 2.56 9.33
C LYS A 63 -9.95 1.38 9.08
N MET A 64 -9.41 0.21 8.72
CA MET A 64 -10.24 -0.96 8.41
C MET A 64 -10.83 -1.58 9.69
N SER A 65 -10.05 -1.67 10.78
CA SER A 65 -10.56 -2.21 12.04
C SER A 65 -11.55 -1.26 12.71
N MET A 66 -11.24 0.05 12.71
CA MET A 66 -12.13 1.06 13.31
C MET A 66 -13.44 1.25 12.52
N ALA A 67 -13.45 1.02 11.21
CA ALA A 67 -14.69 0.96 10.44
C ALA A 67 -15.68 -0.10 10.92
N HIS A 68 -15.17 -1.10 11.66
CA HIS A 68 -15.96 -2.17 12.29
C HIS A 68 -15.93 -2.09 13.83
N CYS A 69 -15.60 -0.92 14.40
CA CYS A 69 -15.51 -0.69 15.83
C CYS A 69 -14.55 -1.65 16.57
N LEU A 70 -13.55 -2.18 15.87
CA LEU A 70 -12.55 -3.08 16.43
C LEU A 70 -11.25 -2.35 16.70
N GLU A 71 -10.89 -2.20 17.98
CA GLU A 71 -9.58 -1.66 18.37
C GLU A 71 -8.50 -2.74 18.23
N SER A 72 -7.52 -2.49 17.37
CA SER A 72 -6.40 -3.40 17.16
C SER A 72 -5.15 -2.92 17.88
N ARG A 73 -4.50 -3.79 18.64
CA ARG A 73 -3.24 -3.53 19.32
C ARG A 73 -2.10 -4.25 18.60
N VAL A 74 -0.94 -3.59 18.51
CA VAL A 74 0.25 -4.06 17.79
C VAL A 74 1.45 -4.19 18.73
N PRO A 75 1.52 -5.22 19.57
CA PRO A 75 2.50 -5.33 20.67
C PRO A 75 3.95 -5.31 20.17
N PHE A 76 4.22 -5.73 18.93
CA PHE A 76 5.58 -5.68 18.37
C PHE A 76 6.03 -4.28 17.93
N LEU A 77 5.14 -3.29 17.99
CA LEU A 77 5.46 -1.89 17.78
C LEU A 77 5.53 -1.09 19.09
N ASP A 78 5.44 -1.77 20.21
CA ASP A 78 5.70 -1.16 21.52
C ASP A 78 7.13 -0.57 21.56
N VAL A 79 7.27 0.59 22.20
CA VAL A 79 8.53 1.35 22.22
C VAL A 79 9.65 0.54 22.87
N GLU A 80 9.36 -0.22 23.95
CA GLU A 80 10.37 -1.01 24.63
C GLU A 80 10.79 -2.22 23.79
N VAL A 81 9.84 -2.87 23.12
CA VAL A 81 10.14 -3.94 22.15
C VAL A 81 11.00 -3.41 21.03
N PHE A 82 10.69 -2.22 20.50
CA PHE A 82 11.47 -1.61 19.44
C PHE A 82 12.89 -1.20 19.90
N LYS A 83 13.02 -0.64 21.09
CA LYS A 83 14.32 -0.33 21.69
C LYS A 83 15.21 -1.56 21.78
N TYR A 84 14.63 -2.70 22.22
CA TYR A 84 15.34 -3.96 22.25
C TYR A 84 15.68 -4.47 20.83
N ALA A 85 14.71 -4.50 19.95
CA ALA A 85 14.88 -5.01 18.59
C ALA A 85 16.00 -4.29 17.80
N LYS A 86 16.15 -2.97 17.99
CA LYS A 86 17.21 -2.21 17.31
C LYS A 86 18.62 -2.54 17.80
N THR A 87 18.78 -3.11 18.99
CA THR A 87 20.12 -3.53 19.52
C THR A 87 20.57 -4.87 18.95
N LEU A 88 19.66 -5.63 18.37
CA LEU A 88 20.01 -6.92 17.79
C LEU A 88 20.98 -6.78 16.62
N PRO A 89 22.02 -7.61 16.53
CA PRO A 89 22.87 -7.68 15.34
C PRO A 89 22.01 -7.97 14.09
N ILE A 90 22.47 -7.48 12.94
CA ILE A 90 21.73 -7.61 11.68
C ILE A 90 21.41 -9.06 11.36
N ASP A 91 22.37 -9.96 11.55
CA ASP A 91 22.21 -11.39 11.29
C ASP A 91 21.10 -12.04 12.13
N PHE A 92 20.80 -11.47 13.32
CA PHE A 92 19.65 -11.90 14.13
C PHE A 92 18.33 -11.25 13.70
N ARG A 93 18.37 -10.13 13.00
CA ARG A 93 17.16 -9.52 12.41
C ARG A 93 16.74 -10.25 11.14
N CYS A 94 17.68 -10.40 10.21
CA CYS A 94 17.50 -11.15 8.97
C CYS A 94 18.86 -11.55 8.40
N ASN A 95 18.87 -12.67 7.69
CA ASN A 95 19.98 -13.12 6.88
C ASN A 95 19.44 -13.76 5.58
N GLU A 96 20.31 -14.40 4.79
CA GLU A 96 19.94 -15.05 3.54
C GLU A 96 18.91 -16.19 3.74
N GLU A 97 18.96 -16.87 4.90
CA GLU A 97 18.10 -18.02 5.20
C GLU A 97 16.73 -17.60 5.73
N ALA A 98 16.68 -16.57 6.59
CA ALA A 98 15.45 -16.23 7.30
C ALA A 98 15.32 -14.74 7.67
N THR A 99 14.11 -14.23 7.53
CA THR A 99 13.67 -12.98 8.16
C THR A 99 13.18 -13.23 9.58
N LYS A 100 13.26 -12.23 10.46
CA LYS A 100 12.82 -12.30 11.86
C LYS A 100 13.52 -13.43 12.65
N ARG A 101 14.80 -13.65 12.40
CA ARG A 101 15.53 -14.81 12.91
C ARG A 101 15.51 -14.91 14.43
N ALA A 102 15.84 -13.85 15.15
CA ALA A 102 15.78 -13.85 16.63
C ALA A 102 14.39 -14.23 17.15
N PHE A 103 13.34 -13.66 16.55
CA PHE A 103 11.96 -13.96 16.93
C PHE A 103 11.61 -15.43 16.67
N ARG A 104 12.03 -16.00 15.55
CA ARG A 104 11.81 -17.43 15.24
C ARG A 104 12.55 -18.36 16.19
N ILE A 105 13.78 -18.01 16.58
CA ILE A 105 14.55 -18.79 17.57
C ILE A 105 13.83 -18.76 18.94
N ALA A 106 13.39 -17.60 19.37
CA ALA A 106 12.64 -17.48 20.64
C ALA A 106 11.31 -18.24 20.58
N ALA A 107 10.57 -18.14 19.48
CA ALA A 107 9.28 -18.78 19.28
C ALA A 107 9.35 -20.32 19.36
N LYS A 108 10.44 -20.94 18.91
CA LYS A 108 10.65 -22.40 19.00
C LYS A 108 10.56 -22.97 20.43
N ARG A 109 10.79 -22.11 21.43
CA ARG A 109 10.69 -22.52 22.85
C ARG A 109 9.24 -22.60 23.34
N HIS A 110 8.29 -22.01 22.61
CA HIS A 110 6.91 -21.82 23.06
C HIS A 110 5.87 -22.43 22.11
N ILE A 111 6.23 -22.62 20.84
CA ILE A 111 5.34 -23.17 19.82
C ILE A 111 6.05 -24.25 18.98
N PRO A 112 5.30 -25.18 18.36
CA PRO A 112 5.89 -26.22 17.51
C PRO A 112 6.84 -25.66 16.45
N GLU A 113 7.96 -26.32 16.24
CA GLU A 113 9.01 -25.88 15.32
C GLU A 113 8.50 -25.63 13.90
N LYS A 114 7.60 -26.47 13.39
CA LYS A 114 6.95 -26.29 12.08
C LYS A 114 6.24 -24.94 11.97
N THR A 115 5.63 -24.49 13.07
CA THR A 115 4.93 -23.18 13.13
C THR A 115 5.94 -22.04 13.22
N ALA A 116 6.95 -22.14 14.07
CA ALA A 116 8.00 -21.12 14.23
C ALA A 116 8.77 -20.87 12.92
N ASN A 117 9.01 -21.93 12.14
CA ASN A 117 9.74 -21.86 10.87
C ASN A 117 8.82 -21.64 9.64
N LYS A 118 7.50 -21.55 9.83
CA LYS A 118 6.58 -21.37 8.72
C LYS A 118 6.97 -20.17 7.85
N LYS A 119 7.05 -20.41 6.54
CA LYS A 119 7.32 -19.35 5.56
C LYS A 119 6.22 -18.30 5.63
N LYS A 120 6.61 -17.02 5.65
CA LYS A 120 5.64 -15.92 5.63
C LYS A 120 4.81 -16.03 4.35
N LEU A 121 3.51 -16.24 4.52
CA LEU A 121 2.51 -16.03 3.50
C LEU A 121 1.93 -14.64 3.72
N GLY A 122 1.87 -13.80 2.68
CA GLY A 122 1.11 -12.55 2.75
C GLY A 122 -0.38 -12.84 2.87
N PHE A 123 -1.21 -11.80 2.75
CA PHE A 123 -2.66 -11.94 2.58
C PHE A 123 -2.96 -11.86 1.08
N PRO A 124 -2.85 -12.96 0.32
CA PRO A 124 -3.09 -12.93 -1.11
C PRO A 124 -4.57 -12.76 -1.36
N VAL A 125 -4.94 -11.61 -1.92
CA VAL A 125 -6.27 -11.41 -2.48
C VAL A 125 -6.23 -11.85 -3.94
N PRO A 126 -7.14 -12.71 -4.42
CA PRO A 126 -7.07 -13.29 -5.75
C PRO A 126 -7.55 -12.32 -6.86
N ILE A 127 -7.13 -11.05 -6.79
CA ILE A 127 -7.49 -10.00 -7.76
C ILE A 127 -7.16 -10.45 -9.19
N ARG A 128 -6.05 -11.15 -9.37
CA ARG A 128 -5.63 -11.68 -10.66
C ARG A 128 -6.66 -12.62 -11.28
N VAL A 129 -7.37 -13.40 -10.46
CA VAL A 129 -8.41 -14.32 -10.91
C VAL A 129 -9.71 -13.56 -11.10
N TRP A 130 -10.13 -12.78 -10.12
CA TRP A 130 -11.39 -12.04 -10.16
C TRP A 130 -11.51 -11.11 -11.37
N LEU A 131 -10.44 -10.43 -11.76
CA LEU A 131 -10.44 -9.54 -12.94
C LEU A 131 -10.65 -10.27 -14.27
N LYS A 132 -10.68 -11.61 -14.30
CA LYS A 132 -11.04 -12.42 -15.47
C LYS A 132 -12.50 -12.82 -15.49
N GLU A 133 -13.19 -12.78 -14.34
CA GLU A 133 -14.60 -13.11 -14.21
C GLU A 133 -15.46 -11.93 -14.71
N ASP A 134 -16.51 -12.21 -15.48
CA ASP A 134 -17.35 -11.19 -16.12
C ASP A 134 -17.88 -10.14 -15.13
N LYS A 135 -18.32 -10.57 -13.96
CA LYS A 135 -18.86 -9.69 -12.91
C LYS A 135 -17.87 -8.59 -12.52
N TYR A 136 -16.62 -8.96 -12.24
CA TYR A 136 -15.60 -8.02 -11.79
C TYR A 136 -14.95 -7.30 -12.96
N TYR A 137 -14.75 -7.99 -14.07
CA TYR A 137 -14.24 -7.41 -15.30
C TYR A 137 -15.07 -6.22 -15.74
N ASN A 138 -16.38 -6.42 -15.92
CA ASN A 138 -17.29 -5.36 -16.39
C ASN A 138 -17.35 -4.19 -15.40
N LYS A 139 -17.42 -4.47 -14.09
CA LYS A 139 -17.42 -3.42 -13.06
C LYS A 139 -16.17 -2.55 -13.12
N VAL A 140 -15.02 -3.19 -13.22
CA VAL A 140 -13.72 -2.47 -13.26
C VAL A 140 -13.57 -1.73 -14.58
N LEU A 141 -13.91 -2.36 -15.72
CA LEU A 141 -13.85 -1.74 -17.04
C LEU A 141 -14.71 -0.47 -17.11
N ASN A 142 -15.94 -0.53 -16.60
CA ASN A 142 -16.83 0.65 -16.55
C ASN A 142 -16.22 1.79 -15.75
N THR A 143 -15.53 1.49 -14.64
CA THR A 143 -14.82 2.52 -13.85
C THR A 143 -13.63 3.08 -14.61
N LEU A 144 -12.85 2.23 -15.29
CA LEU A 144 -11.65 2.64 -16.04
C LEU A 144 -11.97 3.43 -17.31
N THR A 145 -13.21 3.36 -17.81
CA THR A 145 -13.68 4.11 -18.99
C THR A 145 -14.63 5.27 -18.63
N SER A 146 -14.86 5.51 -17.33
CA SER A 146 -15.73 6.58 -16.83
C SER A 146 -15.21 7.97 -17.21
N ASP A 147 -16.07 8.98 -17.07
CA ASP A 147 -15.67 10.38 -17.30
C ASP A 147 -14.61 10.84 -16.30
N ALA A 148 -14.66 10.36 -15.05
CA ALA A 148 -13.59 10.55 -14.08
C ALA A 148 -12.25 9.99 -14.58
N ALA A 149 -12.24 8.77 -15.16
CA ALA A 149 -11.03 8.19 -15.72
C ALA A 149 -10.47 9.02 -16.90
N LYS A 150 -11.34 9.51 -17.78
CA LYS A 150 -10.97 10.35 -18.94
C LYS A 150 -10.34 11.68 -18.54
N LYS A 151 -10.58 12.18 -17.31
CA LYS A 151 -9.92 13.41 -16.79
C LYS A 151 -8.42 13.20 -16.60
N PHE A 152 -8.01 12.01 -16.15
CA PHE A 152 -6.65 11.74 -15.68
C PHE A 152 -5.85 10.84 -16.62
N PHE A 153 -6.51 9.91 -17.29
CA PHE A 153 -5.84 8.80 -17.97
C PHE A 153 -6.19 8.68 -19.45
N ASN A 154 -5.27 8.13 -20.22
CA ASN A 154 -5.55 7.59 -21.53
C ASN A 154 -6.28 6.24 -21.35
N THR A 155 -7.59 6.27 -21.51
CA THR A 155 -8.48 5.13 -21.26
C THR A 155 -8.23 3.95 -22.18
N ASP A 156 -7.72 4.19 -23.42
CA ASP A 156 -7.41 3.11 -24.35
C ASP A 156 -6.30 2.20 -23.82
N ILE A 157 -5.32 2.79 -23.13
CA ILE A 157 -4.26 2.02 -22.46
C ILE A 157 -4.86 1.18 -21.31
N LEU A 158 -5.82 1.73 -20.55
CA LEU A 158 -6.46 1.00 -19.46
C LEU A 158 -7.30 -0.17 -19.99
N VAL A 159 -8.05 0.05 -21.07
CA VAL A 159 -8.81 -1.02 -21.75
C VAL A 159 -7.87 -2.13 -22.21
N LYS A 160 -6.76 -1.76 -22.86
CA LYS A 160 -5.76 -2.72 -23.32
C LYS A 160 -5.15 -3.52 -22.16
N LEU A 161 -4.87 -2.90 -21.02
CA LEU A 161 -4.38 -3.61 -19.84
C LEU A 161 -5.39 -4.64 -19.32
N MET A 162 -6.68 -4.31 -19.37
CA MET A 162 -7.77 -5.20 -18.98
C MET A 162 -7.89 -6.39 -19.95
N GLU A 163 -7.91 -6.13 -21.25
CA GLU A 163 -8.01 -7.15 -22.29
C GLU A 163 -6.82 -8.12 -22.27
N ASP A 164 -5.60 -7.60 -22.20
CA ASP A 164 -4.38 -8.42 -22.14
C ASP A 164 -4.34 -9.27 -20.86
N HIS A 165 -4.85 -8.74 -19.74
CA HIS A 165 -4.96 -9.50 -18.49
C HIS A 165 -6.01 -10.62 -18.61
N ARG A 166 -7.20 -10.30 -19.13
CA ARG A 166 -8.29 -11.28 -19.31
C ARG A 166 -7.89 -12.40 -20.26
N ALA A 167 -7.24 -12.05 -21.37
CA ALA A 167 -6.74 -12.99 -22.36
C ALA A 167 -5.53 -13.84 -21.86
N GLY A 168 -4.98 -13.52 -20.67
CA GLY A 168 -3.82 -14.22 -20.12
C GLY A 168 -2.48 -13.87 -20.78
N LYS A 169 -2.45 -12.83 -21.62
CA LYS A 169 -1.21 -12.37 -22.28
C LYS A 169 -0.20 -11.77 -21.30
N ALA A 170 -0.71 -11.08 -20.25
CA ALA A 170 0.11 -10.48 -19.21
C ALA A 170 -0.64 -10.40 -17.87
N ASP A 171 0.07 -10.50 -16.75
CA ASP A 171 -0.52 -10.21 -15.43
C ASP A 171 -0.49 -8.70 -15.16
N ASN A 172 -1.55 -8.01 -15.53
CA ASN A 172 -1.74 -6.58 -15.28
C ASN A 172 -2.56 -6.29 -14.01
N SER A 173 -2.90 -7.31 -13.21
CA SER A 173 -3.83 -7.19 -12.08
C SER A 173 -3.49 -6.05 -11.13
N ARG A 174 -2.22 -5.90 -10.73
CA ARG A 174 -1.77 -4.83 -9.83
C ARG A 174 -1.84 -3.44 -10.46
N ARG A 175 -1.52 -3.32 -11.76
CA ARG A 175 -1.61 -2.05 -12.51
C ARG A 175 -3.06 -1.58 -12.58
N ILE A 176 -3.95 -2.48 -12.98
CA ILE A 176 -5.39 -2.26 -13.05
C ILE A 176 -5.94 -1.86 -11.68
N TRP A 177 -5.59 -2.62 -10.64
CA TRP A 177 -6.04 -2.36 -9.28
C TRP A 177 -5.62 -0.98 -8.75
N THR A 178 -4.39 -0.57 -9.04
CA THR A 178 -3.88 0.74 -8.61
C THR A 178 -4.72 1.88 -9.20
N VAL A 179 -5.03 1.83 -10.49
CA VAL A 179 -5.84 2.86 -11.15
C VAL A 179 -7.30 2.77 -10.70
N TYR A 180 -7.84 1.56 -10.58
CA TYR A 180 -9.22 1.34 -10.12
C TYR A 180 -9.45 1.92 -8.72
N VAL A 181 -8.57 1.63 -7.76
CA VAL A 181 -8.69 2.15 -6.39
C VAL A 181 -8.61 3.67 -6.36
N PHE A 182 -7.71 4.28 -7.16
CA PHE A 182 -7.66 5.73 -7.30
C PHE A 182 -8.98 6.31 -7.81
N LEU A 183 -9.56 5.71 -8.85
CA LEU A 183 -10.82 6.20 -9.42
C LEU A 183 -12.01 6.00 -8.46
N VAL A 184 -12.05 4.89 -7.72
CA VAL A 184 -13.07 4.69 -6.68
C VAL A 184 -12.94 5.75 -5.60
N TRP A 185 -11.71 6.02 -5.13
CA TRP A 185 -11.43 7.08 -4.17
C TRP A 185 -11.85 8.45 -4.72
N TYR A 186 -11.48 8.77 -5.96
CA TYR A 186 -11.85 10.03 -6.59
C TYR A 186 -13.36 10.21 -6.69
N ASN A 187 -14.08 9.18 -7.13
CA ASN A 187 -15.54 9.21 -7.21
C ASN A 187 -16.17 9.47 -5.84
N VAL A 188 -15.72 8.76 -4.79
CA VAL A 188 -16.27 8.93 -3.43
C VAL A 188 -16.04 10.33 -2.89
N TYR A 189 -14.86 10.91 -3.10
CA TYR A 189 -14.50 12.18 -2.47
C TYR A 189 -14.80 13.44 -3.31
N PHE A 190 -14.95 13.30 -4.62
CA PHE A 190 -15.05 14.45 -5.52
C PHE A 190 -16.25 14.44 -6.47
N GLU A 191 -16.85 13.28 -6.72
CA GLU A 191 -17.97 13.16 -7.67
C GLU A 191 -19.31 12.83 -6.96
N THR A 192 -19.29 12.30 -5.74
CA THR A 192 -20.52 11.97 -5.00
C THR A 192 -21.02 13.21 -4.25
N GLU A 193 -22.26 13.60 -4.47
CA GLU A 193 -22.87 14.79 -3.79
C GLU A 193 -22.93 14.63 -2.27
N ASP A 194 -23.00 13.41 -1.76
CA ASP A 194 -23.05 13.09 -0.33
C ASP A 194 -21.74 13.39 0.41
N PHE A 195 -20.64 13.54 -0.32
CA PHE A 195 -19.33 13.83 0.25
C PHE A 195 -18.93 15.29 0.03
N LYS A 196 -19.75 16.22 0.52
CA LYS A 196 -19.30 17.62 0.61
C LYS A 196 -18.17 17.69 1.62
N PRO A 197 -16.99 18.23 1.26
CA PRO A 197 -15.92 18.44 2.23
C PRO A 197 -16.50 19.20 3.42
N ILE A 198 -16.17 18.75 4.62
CA ILE A 198 -16.56 19.41 5.87
C ILE A 198 -16.06 20.86 5.75
N ASN A 199 -16.95 21.77 5.41
CA ASN A 199 -16.59 23.18 5.32
C ASN A 199 -16.45 23.77 6.74
N SER A 200 -15.75 24.87 6.83
CA SER A 200 -15.52 25.56 8.11
C SER A 200 -16.82 25.96 8.83
N GLU A 201 -17.92 26.14 8.10
CA GLU A 201 -19.23 26.43 8.65
C GLU A 201 -19.88 25.25 9.37
N TRP A 202 -19.75 24.04 8.83
CA TRP A 202 -20.26 22.82 9.47
C TRP A 202 -19.54 22.57 10.81
N ILE A 203 -18.22 22.81 10.86
CA ILE A 203 -17.43 22.71 12.10
C ILE A 203 -17.87 23.78 13.11
N LYS A 204 -18.02 25.04 12.68
CA LYS A 204 -18.44 26.14 13.54
C LYS A 204 -19.83 25.94 14.15
N ASN A 205 -20.76 25.37 13.36
CA ASN A 205 -22.13 25.12 13.83
C ASN A 205 -22.19 23.96 14.84
N ARG A 206 -21.35 22.93 14.73
CA ARG A 206 -21.30 21.84 15.73
C ARG A 206 -20.61 22.23 17.03
N ILE A 207 -19.59 23.09 16.97
CA ILE A 207 -18.94 23.61 18.19
C ILE A 207 -19.86 24.52 19.00
N LYS A 208 -20.81 25.20 18.35
CA LYS A 208 -21.80 26.08 19.04
C LYS A 208 -22.93 25.30 19.71
N THR A 209 -23.14 24.03 19.37
CA THR A 209 -24.25 23.21 19.91
C THR A 209 -23.75 22.13 20.90
N ALA A 210 -22.45 22.08 21.20
CA ALA A 210 -21.85 21.24 22.22
C ALA A 210 -21.44 22.08 23.45
#